data_2b084c9fda1dd5071a03d6dce4c74b28
#
_entry.id   2b084c9fda1dd5071a03d6dce4c74b28
#
_cell.length_a   1.000
_cell.length_b   1.000
_cell.length_c   1.000
_cell.angle_alpha   90.00
_cell.angle_beta   90.00
_cell.angle_gamma   90.00
#
_symmetry.space_group_name_H-M   'P 1'
#
loop_
_entity.id
_entity.type
_entity.pdbx_description
1 polymer ?
#
loop_
_entity_poly.entity_id
_entity_poly.type
_entity_poly.pdbx_seq_one_letter_code
_entity_poly.pdbx_strand_id
1 'polypeptide(L)' 'MIELLMLLIAPSEINPQKLGMKYILKEKFVDYQTCEEYVEEHLYFREDKEVGIFYKIDTKEYQVMLTYCKPVDKK' A
#
# COMPACT_ATOMS: atom_id res chain seq x y z
N MET A 1 16.25 5.31 8.14
CA MET A 1 15.10 4.39 8.11
C MET A 1 14.21 4.70 6.92
N ILE A 2 13.51 3.70 6.46
CA ILE A 2 12.66 3.84 5.30
C ILE A 2 11.21 3.62 5.71
N GLU A 3 10.35 4.48 5.24
CA GLU A 3 8.92 4.42 5.54
C GLU A 3 8.17 4.02 4.28
N LEU A 4 7.17 3.16 4.44
CA LEU A 4 6.35 2.73 3.30
C LEU A 4 5.04 3.50 3.31
N LEU A 5 4.80 4.21 2.24
CA LEU A 5 3.58 4.96 2.05
C LEU A 5 2.80 4.37 0.89
N MET A 6 1.51 4.19 1.09
CA MET A 6 0.66 3.63 0.05
C MET A 6 -0.58 4.47 -0.12
N LEU A 7 -1.07 4.53 -1.34
CA LEU A 7 -2.37 5.12 -1.64
C LEU A 7 -3.33 3.99 -1.92
N LEU A 8 -4.39 3.92 -1.13
CA LEU A 8 -5.32 2.81 -1.17
C LEU A 8 -6.72 3.29 -1.52
N ILE A 9 -7.47 2.43 -2.17
CA ILE A 9 -8.88 2.68 -2.48
C ILE A 9 -9.69 1.52 -1.95
N ALA A 10 -10.71 1.83 -1.18
CA ALA A 10 -11.59 0.79 -0.67
C ALA A 10 -12.36 0.16 -1.83
N PRO A 11 -12.32 -1.15 -1.97
CA PRO A 11 -12.92 -1.79 -3.14
C PRO A 11 -14.43 -1.65 -3.20
N SER A 12 -15.08 -1.53 -2.07
CA SER A 12 -16.52 -1.43 -2.07
C SER A 12 -16.99 0.01 -2.17
N GLU A 13 -16.10 0.92 -2.40
CA GLU A 13 -16.44 2.33 -2.46
C GLU A 13 -17.08 2.65 -3.78
N ILE A 14 -18.26 3.21 -3.74
CA ILE A 14 -18.99 3.53 -4.94
C ILE A 14 -18.86 4.99 -5.32
N ASN A 15 -18.54 5.81 -4.35
CA ASN A 15 -18.43 7.23 -4.60
C ASN A 15 -17.24 7.54 -5.48
N PRO A 16 -17.46 7.93 -6.72
CA PRO A 16 -16.33 8.15 -7.64
C PRO A 16 -15.47 9.34 -7.26
N GLN A 17 -15.94 10.19 -6.40
CA GLN A 17 -15.14 11.31 -5.96
C GLN A 17 -14.17 10.94 -4.88
N LYS A 18 -14.31 9.75 -4.35
CA LYS A 18 -13.42 9.31 -3.28
C LYS A 18 -12.07 9.01 -3.88
N LEU A 19 -11.08 9.74 -3.50
CA LEU A 19 -9.73 9.48 -3.95
C LEU A 19 -9.06 8.48 -3.06
N GLY A 20 -7.87 8.12 -3.37
CA GLY A 20 -7.14 7.18 -2.57
C GLY A 20 -6.91 7.69 -1.17
N MET A 21 -6.77 6.76 -0.27
CA MET A 21 -6.52 7.04 1.12
C MET A 21 -5.03 6.83 1.38
N LYS A 22 -4.41 7.75 2.08
CA LYS A 22 -3.00 7.65 2.38
C LYS A 22 -2.82 6.71 3.58
N TYR A 23 -1.98 5.73 3.41
CA TYR A 23 -1.72 4.77 4.46
C TYR A 23 -0.21 4.66 4.67
N ILE A 24 0.24 4.92 5.88
CA ILE A 24 1.64 4.86 6.20
C ILE A 24 1.84 3.70 7.17
N LEU A 25 2.67 2.75 6.76
CA LEU A 25 2.92 1.59 7.58
C LEU A 25 3.65 2.00 8.85
N LYS A 26 3.23 1.45 9.97
CA LYS A 26 3.88 1.76 11.23
C LYS A 26 5.32 1.28 11.28
N GLU A 27 5.55 0.14 10.68
CA GLU A 27 6.89 -0.44 10.66
C GLU A 27 7.81 0.38 9.77
N LYS A 28 9.03 0.55 10.22
CA LYS A 28 10.06 1.18 9.41
C LYS A 28 11.03 0.11 8.95
N PHE A 29 11.65 0.36 7.81
CA PHE A 29 12.58 -0.60 7.24
C PHE A 29 13.99 -0.05 7.28
N VAL A 30 14.95 -0.95 7.33
CA VAL A 30 16.33 -0.55 7.47
C VAL A 30 16.86 0.06 6.18
N ASP A 31 16.38 -0.42 5.03
CA ASP A 31 16.81 0.13 3.75
C ASP A 31 15.70 -0.06 2.72
N TYR A 32 15.98 0.44 1.51
CA TYR A 32 14.98 0.37 0.44
C TYR A 32 14.68 -1.05 0.03
N GLN A 33 15.69 -1.88 0.02
CA GLN A 33 15.47 -3.26 -0.42
C GLN A 33 14.49 -3.96 0.50
N THR A 34 14.62 -3.79 1.79
CA THR A 34 13.70 -4.41 2.73
C THR A 34 12.29 -3.89 2.54
N CYS A 35 12.16 -2.59 2.28
CA CYS A 35 10.85 -2.00 2.02
C CYS A 35 10.23 -2.61 0.76
N GLU A 36 11.00 -2.74 -0.28
CA GLU A 36 10.49 -3.30 -1.52
C GLU A 36 10.15 -4.77 -1.39
N GLU A 37 10.91 -5.49 -0.60
CA GLU A 37 10.58 -6.89 -0.34
C GLU A 37 9.25 -7.03 0.38
N TYR A 38 8.99 -6.13 1.31
CA TYR A 38 7.69 -6.14 1.99
C TYR A 38 6.56 -5.95 0.98
N VAL A 39 6.75 -5.01 0.06
CA VAL A 39 5.73 -4.75 -0.95
C VAL A 39 5.49 -6.01 -1.78
N GLU A 40 6.55 -6.66 -2.22
CA GLU A 40 6.39 -7.84 -3.04
C GLU A 40 5.74 -8.99 -2.30
N GLU A 41 5.98 -9.09 -1.01
CA GLU A 41 5.43 -10.18 -0.24
C GLU A 41 3.98 -9.99 0.14
N HIS A 42 3.57 -8.75 0.36
CA HIS A 42 2.26 -8.48 0.93
C HIS A 42 1.26 -7.92 -0.05
N LEU A 43 1.70 -7.37 -1.16
CA LEU A 43 0.80 -6.92 -2.19
C LEU A 43 0.64 -8.02 -3.22
N TYR A 44 -0.55 -8.13 -3.80
CA TYR A 44 -0.80 -9.21 -4.74
C TYR A 44 -1.67 -8.69 -5.88
N PHE A 45 -1.52 -9.33 -7.02
CA PHE A 45 -2.22 -8.94 -8.23
C PHE A 45 -3.48 -9.78 -8.40
N ARG A 46 -4.54 -9.13 -8.80
CA ARG A 46 -5.80 -9.80 -9.07
C ARG A 46 -6.32 -9.36 -10.41
N GLU A 47 -7.00 -10.26 -11.09
CA GLU A 47 -7.62 -9.92 -12.37
C GLU A 47 -8.94 -10.66 -12.55
N ASP A 48 -9.58 -11.03 -11.45
CA ASP A 48 -10.86 -11.69 -11.56
C ASP A 48 -11.97 -10.67 -11.69
N LYS A 49 -12.37 -10.04 -10.60
CA LYS A 49 -13.41 -9.02 -10.66
C LYS A 49 -12.82 -7.66 -10.95
N GLU A 50 -11.72 -7.36 -10.35
CA GLU A 50 -11.03 -6.11 -10.54
C GLU A 50 -9.58 -6.39 -10.84
N VAL A 51 -9.04 -5.65 -11.77
CA VAL A 51 -7.65 -5.81 -12.16
C VAL A 51 -6.82 -4.80 -11.40
N GLY A 52 -5.74 -5.27 -10.79
CA GLY A 52 -4.86 -4.36 -10.10
C GLY A 52 -4.13 -5.04 -8.95
N ILE A 53 -3.41 -4.21 -8.21
CA ILE A 53 -2.64 -4.64 -7.06
C ILE A 53 -3.46 -4.37 -5.81
N PHE A 54 -3.46 -5.33 -4.90
CA PHE A 54 -4.27 -5.24 -3.71
C PHE A 54 -3.45 -5.49 -2.46
N TYR A 55 -3.90 -4.92 -1.37
CA TYR A 55 -3.27 -5.07 -0.07
C TYR A 55 -4.36 -5.27 0.96
N LYS A 56 -4.15 -6.21 1.85
CA LYS A 56 -5.14 -6.54 2.85
C LYS A 56 -4.76 -5.96 4.20
N ILE A 57 -5.66 -5.22 4.80
CA ILE A 57 -5.49 -4.69 6.14
C ILE A 57 -6.58 -5.29 7.00
N ASP A 58 -6.16 -6.07 8.01
CA ASP A 58 -7.08 -6.84 8.81
C ASP A 58 -7.86 -7.77 7.89
N THR A 59 -9.13 -7.58 7.76
CA THR A 59 -9.94 -8.43 6.89
C THR A 59 -10.41 -7.69 5.65
N LYS A 60 -9.96 -6.46 5.47
CA LYS A 60 -10.42 -5.66 4.34
C LYS A 60 -9.35 -5.59 3.28
N GLU A 61 -9.79 -5.67 2.05
CA GLU A 61 -8.91 -5.67 0.89
C GLU A 61 -9.01 -4.32 0.21
N TYR A 62 -7.87 -3.71 -0.05
CA TYR A 62 -7.83 -2.38 -0.66
C TYR A 62 -7.02 -2.44 -1.93
N GLN A 63 -7.47 -1.71 -2.93
CA GLN A 63 -6.69 -1.59 -4.15
C GLN A 63 -5.58 -0.58 -3.94
N VAL A 64 -4.40 -0.94 -4.39
CA VAL A 64 -3.22 -0.10 -4.20
C VAL A 64 -2.96 0.68 -5.47
N MET A 65 -3.00 2.00 -5.37
CA MET A 65 -2.71 2.84 -6.50
C MET A 65 -1.24 3.15 -6.62
N LEU A 66 -0.56 3.21 -5.48
CA LEU A 66 0.81 3.69 -5.48
C LEU A 66 1.50 3.25 -4.21
N THR A 67 2.76 2.87 -4.34
CA THR A 67 3.60 2.60 -3.19
C THR A 67 4.84 3.45 -3.29
N TYR A 68 5.34 3.85 -2.16
CA TYR A 68 6.50 4.73 -2.12
C TYR A 68 7.33 4.43 -0.87
N CYS A 69 8.52 3.94 -1.08
CA CYS A 69 9.48 3.74 0.00
C CYS A 69 10.31 5.00 0.11
N LYS A 70 10.11 5.75 1.17
CA LYS A 70 10.78 7.04 1.29
C LYS A 70 11.62 7.09 2.54
N PRO A 71 12.72 7.82 2.52
CA PRO A 71 13.56 7.96 3.70
C PRO A 71 12.88 8.81 4.75
N VAL A 72 13.07 8.42 6.00
CA VAL A 72 12.55 9.16 7.12
C VAL A 72 13.72 9.70 7.90
N ASP A 73 13.70 10.98 8.07
CA ASP A 73 14.78 11.63 8.79
C ASP A 73 14.54 11.51 10.28
N LYS A 74 15.44 10.86 10.93
CA LYS A 74 15.32 10.67 12.37
C LYS A 74 16.09 11.72 13.11
N LYS A 75 15.43 12.39 13.93
CA LYS A 75 16.14 13.40 14.70
C LYS A 75 16.03 13.15 16.16
#